data_59713b5526d19f0bcca27eed6c8974de
#
_entry.id   59713b5526d19f0bcca27eed6c8974de
#
_cell.length_a   1.000
_cell.length_b   1.000
_cell.length_c   1.000
_cell.angle_alpha   90.00
_cell.angle_beta   90.00
_cell.angle_gamma   90.00
#
_symmetry.space_group_name_H-M   'P 1'
#
loop_
_entity.id
_entity.type
_entity.pdbx_description
1 polymer ?
#
loop_
_entity_poly.entity_id
_entity_poly.type
_entity_poly.pdbx_seq_one_letter_code
_entity_poly.pdbx_strand_id
1 'polypeptide(L)'
;MVNKNKELAVNTAILTIGRICTQFMSFFLMPLYTAALSTEEYGVVDLVGTYTSLLLPVALLQIDQALFRFLIDKRNDEDGKKYVLTTAAIFSLAQVAVVIAVFLLFGRFISTIYKWYLLCNLIMAIFSSMMLQTARGLGDNVSYAIASFLSALVNVILNILTILVLKMGVVGMLAATIAGNFVVAVYLYFKEKIYCYIDIGFFNKGALKAMLKYSVPLVPNALSWWVLSASDRSIVLVFLGAAFNGLLSVGHKFSNLFMVFYNIFNISWTESASLHLNEPDCEGFISGVIVNMFKLFSSIAIGMIACMPFVFPIMINEKFNDAYGIIPLFMLSSIFNVVVGLYSVIYVALKKTKDFLKVTDIK
;
A
#
# COMPACT_ATOMS: atom_id res chain seq x y z
N MET A 1 6.57 -1.20 -32.35
CA MET A 1 5.49 -0.77 -31.42
C MET A 1 4.81 -1.93 -30.71
N VAL A 2 4.50 -3.03 -31.36
CA VAL A 2 3.83 -4.24 -30.76
C VAL A 2 4.58 -4.81 -29.55
N ASN A 3 5.91 -4.71 -29.52
CA ASN A 3 6.71 -5.30 -28.41
C ASN A 3 6.62 -4.50 -27.10
N LYS A 4 6.53 -3.16 -27.15
CA LYS A 4 6.43 -2.30 -25.96
C LYS A 4 5.07 -2.43 -25.23
N ASN A 5 3.98 -2.55 -26.00
CA ASN A 5 2.65 -2.73 -25.43
C ASN A 5 2.52 -4.11 -24.76
N LYS A 6 3.12 -5.15 -25.36
CA LYS A 6 3.17 -6.49 -24.78
C LYS A 6 3.98 -6.52 -23.47
N GLU A 7 5.12 -5.86 -23.46
CA GLU A 7 5.96 -5.72 -22.25
C GLU A 7 5.22 -4.96 -21.15
N LEU A 8 4.54 -3.85 -21.46
CA LEU A 8 3.73 -3.11 -20.51
C LEU A 8 2.60 -3.96 -19.95
N ALA A 9 1.86 -4.68 -20.80
CA ALA A 9 0.77 -5.56 -20.38
C ALA A 9 1.27 -6.68 -19.45
N VAL A 10 2.37 -7.33 -19.78
CA VAL A 10 2.99 -8.39 -18.96
C VAL A 10 3.46 -7.82 -17.61
N ASN A 11 4.15 -6.70 -17.59
CA ASN A 11 4.61 -6.05 -16.35
C ASN A 11 3.43 -5.64 -15.46
N THR A 12 2.38 -5.07 -16.05
CA THR A 12 1.16 -4.70 -15.33
C THR A 12 0.47 -5.94 -14.75
N ALA A 13 0.36 -7.02 -15.52
CA ALA A 13 -0.23 -8.28 -15.06
C ALA A 13 0.56 -8.89 -13.88
N ILE A 14 1.90 -8.93 -13.96
CA ILE A 14 2.76 -9.43 -12.89
C ILE A 14 2.56 -8.64 -11.58
N LEU A 15 2.59 -7.30 -11.66
CA LEU A 15 2.39 -6.44 -10.50
C LEU A 15 0.97 -6.57 -9.92
N THR A 16 -0.02 -6.71 -10.78
CA THR A 16 -1.42 -6.88 -10.38
C THR A 16 -1.64 -8.22 -9.67
N ILE A 17 -1.14 -9.32 -10.24
CA ILE A 17 -1.23 -10.65 -9.62
C ILE A 17 -0.54 -10.65 -8.24
N GLY A 18 0.64 -10.07 -8.13
CA GLY A 18 1.34 -9.93 -6.84
C GLY A 18 0.48 -9.22 -5.78
N ARG A 19 -0.16 -8.10 -6.13
CA ARG A 19 -1.06 -7.36 -5.22
C ARG A 19 -2.32 -8.16 -4.85
N ILE A 20 -2.91 -8.85 -5.81
CA ILE A 20 -4.09 -9.71 -5.57
C ILE A 20 -3.73 -10.79 -4.56
N CYS A 21 -2.65 -11.53 -4.79
CA CYS A 21 -2.20 -12.60 -3.90
C CYS A 21 -1.99 -12.10 -2.46
N THR A 22 -1.34 -10.95 -2.29
CA THR A 22 -1.10 -10.38 -0.95
C THR A 22 -2.39 -9.98 -0.23
N GLN A 23 -3.35 -9.40 -0.94
CA GLN A 23 -4.65 -9.01 -0.37
C GLN A 23 -5.51 -10.22 0.01
N PHE A 24 -5.57 -11.24 -0.88
CA PHE A 24 -6.28 -12.48 -0.58
C PHE A 24 -5.67 -13.21 0.62
N MET A 25 -4.34 -13.32 0.70
CA MET A 25 -3.67 -13.93 1.86
C MET A 25 -4.04 -13.21 3.15
N SER A 26 -4.03 -11.88 3.16
CA SER A 26 -4.42 -11.08 4.33
C SER A 26 -5.90 -11.28 4.72
N PHE A 27 -6.78 -11.47 3.73
CA PHE A 27 -8.20 -11.73 3.96
C PHE A 27 -8.42 -13.13 4.54
N PHE A 28 -7.79 -14.16 3.99
CA PHE A 28 -7.91 -15.54 4.48
C PHE A 28 -7.33 -15.78 5.88
N LEU A 29 -6.44 -14.91 6.35
CA LEU A 29 -5.97 -14.95 7.74
C LEU A 29 -6.97 -14.36 8.76
N MET A 30 -8.05 -13.73 8.30
CA MET A 30 -9.01 -13.03 9.15
C MET A 30 -9.70 -13.96 10.17
N PRO A 31 -10.12 -15.21 9.81
CA PRO A 31 -10.64 -16.16 10.81
C PRO A 31 -9.64 -16.44 11.93
N LEU A 32 -8.36 -16.61 11.58
CA LEU A 32 -7.30 -16.84 12.56
C LEU A 32 -7.16 -15.64 13.51
N TYR A 33 -7.12 -14.43 12.97
CA TYR A 33 -6.94 -13.22 13.77
C TYR A 33 -8.12 -12.97 14.71
N THR A 34 -9.34 -13.06 14.19
CA THR A 34 -10.56 -12.82 15.00
C THR A 34 -10.81 -13.90 16.04
N ALA A 35 -10.39 -15.13 15.80
CA ALA A 35 -10.48 -16.21 16.79
C ALA A 35 -9.46 -16.02 17.93
N ALA A 36 -8.22 -15.62 17.59
CA ALA A 36 -7.10 -15.57 18.51
C ALA A 36 -6.99 -14.25 19.31
N LEU A 37 -7.42 -13.14 18.73
CA LEU A 37 -7.28 -11.80 19.31
C LEU A 37 -8.62 -11.26 19.83
N SER A 38 -8.55 -10.33 20.80
CA SER A 38 -9.67 -9.47 21.15
C SER A 38 -9.84 -8.33 20.13
N THR A 39 -10.99 -7.65 20.16
CA THR A 39 -11.22 -6.45 19.31
C THR A 39 -10.21 -5.36 19.58
N GLU A 40 -9.84 -5.15 20.85
CA GLU A 40 -8.83 -4.17 21.25
C GLU A 40 -7.44 -4.53 20.72
N GLU A 41 -7.02 -5.78 20.87
CA GLU A 41 -5.74 -6.29 20.40
C GLU A 41 -5.60 -6.16 18.87
N TYR A 42 -6.66 -6.53 18.15
CA TYR A 42 -6.68 -6.39 16.69
C TYR A 42 -6.66 -4.92 16.26
N GLY A 43 -7.37 -4.05 16.99
CA GLY A 43 -7.35 -2.60 16.80
C GLY A 43 -5.95 -1.99 16.98
N VAL A 44 -5.21 -2.45 17.99
CA VAL A 44 -3.81 -2.01 18.21
C VAL A 44 -2.91 -2.40 17.04
N VAL A 45 -3.03 -3.63 16.53
CA VAL A 45 -2.23 -4.05 15.35
C VAL A 45 -2.54 -3.20 14.13
N ASP A 46 -3.82 -2.93 13.87
CA ASP A 46 -4.24 -2.08 12.75
C ASP A 46 -3.71 -0.65 12.89
N LEU A 47 -3.72 -0.10 14.11
CA LEU A 47 -3.15 1.22 14.40
C LEU A 47 -1.65 1.28 14.14
N VAL A 48 -0.88 0.27 14.53
CA VAL A 48 0.56 0.21 14.24
C VAL A 48 0.80 0.24 12.72
N GLY A 49 0.02 -0.51 11.95
CA GLY A 49 0.08 -0.47 10.48
C GLY A 49 -0.29 0.90 9.92
N THR A 50 -1.37 1.48 10.41
CA THR A 50 -1.89 2.79 10.00
C THR A 50 -0.88 3.91 10.28
N TYR A 51 -0.31 3.96 11.48
CA TYR A 51 0.72 4.95 11.80
C TYR A 51 2.04 4.70 11.07
N THR A 52 2.40 3.44 10.79
CA THR A 52 3.55 3.15 9.92
C THR A 52 3.32 3.74 8.52
N SER A 53 2.14 3.59 7.95
CA SER A 53 1.79 4.15 6.63
C SER A 53 1.77 5.67 6.59
N LEU A 54 1.44 6.34 7.70
CA LEU A 54 1.53 7.79 7.87
C LEU A 54 2.99 8.27 7.95
N LEU A 55 3.77 7.59 8.80
CA LEU A 55 5.13 8.02 9.13
C LEU A 55 6.12 7.72 8.01
N LEU A 56 5.90 6.67 7.23
CA LEU A 56 6.81 6.23 6.18
C LEU A 56 7.12 7.33 5.13
N PRO A 57 6.12 7.99 4.50
CA PRO A 57 6.37 9.06 3.53
C PRO A 57 7.09 10.28 4.15
N VAL A 58 6.84 10.56 5.42
CA VAL A 58 7.52 11.65 6.16
C VAL A 58 8.95 11.25 6.50
N ALA A 59 9.15 10.06 7.03
CA ALA A 59 10.46 9.54 7.41
C ALA A 59 11.41 9.43 6.22
N LEU A 60 10.89 8.95 5.07
CA LEU A 60 11.66 8.84 3.82
C LEU A 60 11.73 10.12 3.02
N LEU A 61 10.93 11.15 3.30
CA LEU A 61 10.74 12.31 2.42
C LEU A 61 10.48 11.87 0.96
N GLN A 62 9.83 10.73 0.78
CA GLN A 62 9.54 10.11 -0.53
C GLN A 62 10.79 9.88 -1.41
N ILE A 63 11.99 9.72 -0.80
CA ILE A 63 13.24 9.49 -1.54
C ILE A 63 13.23 8.18 -2.31
N ASP A 64 12.46 7.21 -1.88
CA ASP A 64 12.19 5.95 -2.58
C ASP A 64 11.53 6.18 -3.94
N GLN A 65 10.60 7.14 -4.05
CA GLN A 65 9.99 7.51 -5.33
C GLN A 65 10.98 8.23 -6.25
N ALA A 66 11.85 9.08 -5.68
CA ALA A 66 12.93 9.69 -6.44
C ALA A 66 13.92 8.63 -6.90
N LEU A 67 14.31 7.70 -6.04
CA LEU A 67 15.20 6.58 -6.38
C LEU A 67 14.67 5.82 -7.61
N PHE A 68 13.40 5.40 -7.57
CA PHE A 68 12.74 4.75 -8.71
C PHE A 68 12.85 5.58 -9.99
N ARG A 69 12.49 6.87 -9.92
CA ARG A 69 12.46 7.75 -11.09
C ARG A 69 13.84 7.99 -11.70
N PHE A 70 14.83 8.24 -10.85
CA PHE A 70 16.20 8.54 -11.30
C PHE A 70 16.92 7.29 -11.80
N LEU A 71 16.65 6.10 -11.24
CA LEU A 71 17.19 4.83 -11.74
C LEU A 71 16.67 4.49 -13.14
N ILE A 72 15.42 4.80 -13.46
CA ILE A 72 14.89 4.59 -14.82
C ILE A 72 15.76 5.30 -15.86
N ASP A 73 16.15 6.54 -15.58
CA ASP A 73 16.96 7.33 -16.51
C ASP A 73 18.42 6.82 -16.63
N LYS A 74 18.86 6.02 -15.64
CA LYS A 74 20.23 5.50 -15.52
C LYS A 74 20.37 4.00 -15.77
N ARG A 75 19.34 3.32 -16.28
CA ARG A 75 19.36 1.85 -16.48
C ARG A 75 20.53 1.33 -17.32
N ASN A 76 21.01 2.14 -18.28
CA ASN A 76 22.12 1.77 -19.16
C ASN A 76 23.46 2.45 -18.78
N ASP A 77 23.52 3.11 -17.62
CA ASP A 77 24.67 3.87 -17.14
C ASP A 77 25.08 3.28 -15.78
N GLU A 78 26.12 2.43 -15.76
CA GLU A 78 26.55 1.73 -14.55
C GLU A 78 27.04 2.68 -13.47
N ASP A 79 27.80 3.72 -13.82
CA ASP A 79 28.25 4.71 -12.86
C ASP A 79 27.10 5.59 -12.38
N GLY A 80 26.18 5.92 -13.28
CA GLY A 80 24.93 6.61 -12.91
C GLY A 80 24.08 5.82 -11.92
N LYS A 81 23.97 4.50 -12.05
CA LYS A 81 23.30 3.64 -11.06
C LYS A 81 24.01 3.73 -9.71
N LYS A 82 25.36 3.62 -9.68
CA LYS A 82 26.13 3.73 -8.43
C LYS A 82 25.90 5.07 -7.74
N TYR A 83 25.94 6.19 -8.47
CA TYR A 83 25.66 7.52 -7.92
C TYR A 83 24.27 7.59 -7.28
N VAL A 84 23.24 7.14 -7.98
CA VAL A 84 21.85 7.22 -7.51
C VAL A 84 21.65 6.31 -6.31
N LEU A 85 22.07 5.04 -6.41
CA LEU A 85 21.89 4.05 -5.34
C LEU A 85 22.68 4.39 -4.08
N THR A 86 23.96 4.75 -4.22
CA THR A 86 24.81 5.14 -3.08
C THR A 86 24.26 6.38 -2.38
N THR A 87 23.88 7.40 -3.16
CA THR A 87 23.33 8.65 -2.60
C THR A 87 22.03 8.40 -1.84
N ALA A 88 21.11 7.62 -2.44
CA ALA A 88 19.85 7.27 -1.79
C ALA A 88 20.05 6.39 -0.54
N ALA A 89 20.97 5.41 -0.59
CA ALA A 89 21.26 4.53 0.53
C ALA A 89 21.86 5.30 1.73
N ILE A 90 22.85 6.14 1.49
CA ILE A 90 23.47 6.97 2.56
C ILE A 90 22.42 7.91 3.17
N PHE A 91 21.59 8.54 2.33
CA PHE A 91 20.56 9.43 2.82
C PHE A 91 19.47 8.68 3.61
N SER A 92 19.03 7.51 3.15
CA SER A 92 18.04 6.68 3.88
C SER A 92 18.59 6.18 5.22
N LEU A 93 19.88 5.84 5.32
CA LEU A 93 20.51 5.48 6.59
C LEU A 93 20.54 6.68 7.56
N ALA A 94 20.84 7.88 7.04
CA ALA A 94 20.75 9.10 7.85
C ALA A 94 19.33 9.37 8.34
N GLN A 95 18.32 9.14 7.50
CA GLN A 95 16.92 9.26 7.88
C GLN A 95 16.51 8.24 8.95
N VAL A 96 16.97 6.99 8.85
CA VAL A 96 16.76 5.97 9.90
C VAL A 96 17.38 6.44 11.23
N ALA A 97 18.60 7.00 11.20
CA ALA A 97 19.22 7.56 12.41
C ALA A 97 18.39 8.72 13.01
N VAL A 98 17.85 9.60 12.16
CA VAL A 98 16.93 10.67 12.60
C VAL A 98 15.65 10.09 13.20
N VAL A 99 15.04 9.10 12.57
CA VAL A 99 13.82 8.43 13.08
C VAL A 99 14.10 7.84 14.46
N ILE A 100 15.22 7.13 14.64
CA ILE A 100 15.62 6.58 15.94
C ILE A 100 15.81 7.69 16.96
N ALA A 101 16.54 8.76 16.62
CA ALA A 101 16.79 9.89 17.52
C ALA A 101 15.48 10.58 17.94
N VAL A 102 14.58 10.87 17.00
CA VAL A 102 13.26 11.45 17.28
C VAL A 102 12.44 10.51 18.18
N PHE A 103 12.48 9.21 17.89
CA PHE A 103 11.77 8.24 18.71
C PHE A 103 12.33 8.15 20.14
N LEU A 104 13.64 8.19 20.34
CA LEU A 104 14.24 8.19 21.66
C LEU A 104 13.89 9.45 22.45
N LEU A 105 13.78 10.59 21.79
CA LEU A 105 13.42 11.86 22.43
C LEU A 105 11.92 11.93 22.80
N PHE A 106 11.06 11.54 21.89
CA PHE A 106 9.60 11.72 22.00
C PHE A 106 8.84 10.44 22.35
N GLY A 107 9.42 9.26 22.13
CA GLY A 107 8.76 7.97 22.39
C GLY A 107 8.39 7.73 23.86
N ARG A 108 8.95 8.52 24.80
CA ARG A 108 8.55 8.51 26.21
C ARG A 108 7.10 8.99 26.41
N PHE A 109 6.58 9.81 25.50
CA PHE A 109 5.20 10.29 25.55
C PHE A 109 4.19 9.28 24.98
N ILE A 110 4.68 8.22 24.31
CA ILE A 110 3.85 7.14 23.80
C ILE A 110 3.78 6.08 24.90
N SER A 111 2.60 5.98 25.55
CA SER A 111 2.41 5.10 26.70
C SER A 111 2.18 3.62 26.33
N THR A 112 2.03 3.29 25.04
CA THR A 112 1.79 1.90 24.65
C THR A 112 3.05 1.04 24.72
N ILE A 113 2.86 -0.21 25.18
CA ILE A 113 3.92 -1.24 25.20
C ILE A 113 4.41 -1.58 23.78
N TYR A 114 3.59 -1.37 22.76
CA TYR A 114 3.88 -1.75 21.38
C TYR A 114 4.68 -0.68 20.60
N LYS A 115 5.09 0.41 21.24
CA LYS A 115 5.83 1.50 20.58
C LYS A 115 7.15 1.03 19.93
N TRP A 116 7.83 0.06 20.52
CA TRP A 116 9.05 -0.50 19.94
C TRP A 116 8.78 -1.30 18.67
N TYR A 117 7.65 -1.98 18.61
CA TYR A 117 7.22 -2.66 17.38
C TYR A 117 6.88 -1.68 16.26
N LEU A 118 6.27 -0.52 16.60
CA LEU A 118 6.05 0.57 15.65
C LEU A 118 7.38 1.08 15.06
N LEU A 119 8.38 1.33 15.91
CA LEU A 119 9.71 1.77 15.47
C LEU A 119 10.38 0.71 14.57
N CYS A 120 10.43 -0.53 15.01
CA CYS A 120 11.02 -1.63 14.24
C CYS A 120 10.29 -1.82 12.89
N ASN A 121 8.96 -1.79 12.89
CA ASN A 121 8.18 -1.90 11.67
C ASN A 121 8.44 -0.75 10.70
N LEU A 122 8.53 0.48 11.20
CA LEU A 122 8.84 1.66 10.39
C LEU A 122 10.25 1.55 9.77
N ILE A 123 11.26 1.13 10.52
CA ILE A 123 12.62 0.94 10.02
C ILE A 123 12.64 -0.14 8.94
N MET A 124 12.01 -1.28 9.17
CA MET A 124 11.94 -2.36 8.19
C MET A 124 11.13 -1.96 6.95
N ALA A 125 10.07 -1.19 7.11
CA ALA A 125 9.28 -0.64 6.00
C ALA A 125 10.11 0.34 5.15
N ILE A 126 10.96 1.17 5.76
CA ILE A 126 11.91 2.04 5.06
C ILE A 126 12.83 1.20 4.15
N PHE A 127 13.50 0.18 4.70
CA PHE A 127 14.38 -0.69 3.92
C PHE A 127 13.62 -1.45 2.83
N SER A 128 12.47 -2.02 3.17
CA SER A 128 11.62 -2.74 2.22
C SER A 128 11.18 -1.84 1.06
N SER A 129 10.72 -0.61 1.33
CA SER A 129 10.31 0.35 0.29
C SER A 129 11.48 0.73 -0.61
N MET A 130 12.65 1.04 -0.04
CA MET A 130 13.86 1.35 -0.81
C MET A 130 14.24 0.21 -1.75
N MET A 131 14.24 -1.04 -1.27
CA MET A 131 14.60 -2.21 -2.07
C MET A 131 13.57 -2.50 -3.17
N LEU A 132 12.29 -2.39 -2.87
CA LEU A 132 11.21 -2.56 -3.86
C LEU A 132 11.30 -1.53 -4.98
N GLN A 133 11.53 -0.26 -4.65
CA GLN A 133 11.67 0.78 -5.65
C GLN A 133 12.97 0.67 -6.43
N THR A 134 14.04 0.13 -5.82
CA THR A 134 15.28 -0.20 -6.53
C THR A 134 15.04 -1.26 -7.61
N ALA A 135 14.42 -2.39 -7.28
CA ALA A 135 14.13 -3.46 -8.24
C ALA A 135 13.30 -2.93 -9.43
N ARG A 136 12.26 -2.15 -9.15
CA ARG A 136 11.44 -1.49 -10.20
C ARG A 136 12.25 -0.50 -11.03
N GLY A 137 13.08 0.32 -10.39
CA GLY A 137 13.94 1.30 -11.05
C GLY A 137 14.94 0.63 -11.99
N LEU A 138 15.53 -0.49 -11.60
CA LEU A 138 16.41 -1.32 -12.41
C LEU A 138 15.66 -2.04 -13.56
N GLY A 139 14.33 -2.17 -13.46
CA GLY A 139 13.48 -2.80 -14.48
C GLY A 139 13.11 -4.25 -14.15
N ASP A 140 13.51 -4.77 -12.99
CA ASP A 140 13.16 -6.14 -12.57
C ASP A 140 11.84 -6.16 -11.80
N ASN A 141 10.73 -6.04 -12.55
CA ASN A 141 9.39 -6.14 -11.99
C ASN A 141 9.04 -7.56 -11.52
N VAL A 142 9.74 -8.57 -12.04
CA VAL A 142 9.56 -9.97 -11.61
C VAL A 142 10.11 -10.15 -10.21
N SER A 143 11.33 -9.70 -9.93
CA SER A 143 11.91 -9.74 -8.58
C SER A 143 11.11 -8.91 -7.58
N TYR A 144 10.56 -7.76 -7.99
CA TYR A 144 9.60 -7.00 -7.17
C TYR A 144 8.36 -7.85 -6.79
N ALA A 145 7.75 -8.53 -7.76
CA ALA A 145 6.56 -9.36 -7.51
C ALA A 145 6.89 -10.57 -6.62
N ILE A 146 8.02 -11.24 -6.87
CA ILE A 146 8.50 -12.36 -6.06
C ILE A 146 8.76 -11.90 -4.62
N ALA A 147 9.44 -10.76 -4.42
CA ALA A 147 9.70 -10.20 -3.09
C ALA A 147 8.40 -9.92 -2.32
N SER A 148 7.42 -9.30 -3.00
CA SER A 148 6.11 -9.02 -2.42
C SER A 148 5.36 -10.30 -2.04
N PHE A 149 5.41 -11.32 -2.89
CA PHE A 149 4.81 -12.63 -2.61
C PHE A 149 5.51 -13.34 -1.44
N LEU A 150 6.85 -13.35 -1.41
CA LEU A 150 7.62 -13.91 -0.30
C LEU A 150 7.30 -13.23 1.02
N SER A 151 7.19 -11.90 1.03
CA SER A 151 6.75 -11.16 2.22
C SER A 151 5.40 -11.62 2.73
N ALA A 152 4.42 -11.76 1.83
CA ALA A 152 3.10 -12.23 2.19
C ALA A 152 3.12 -13.69 2.69
N LEU A 153 3.87 -14.55 2.04
CA LEU A 153 4.02 -15.96 2.44
C LEU A 153 4.66 -16.09 3.83
N VAL A 154 5.76 -15.37 4.07
CA VAL A 154 6.43 -15.34 5.38
C VAL A 154 5.49 -14.78 6.45
N ASN A 155 4.75 -13.71 6.13
CA ASN A 155 3.76 -13.14 7.03
C ASN A 155 2.68 -14.17 7.39
N VAL A 156 2.13 -14.91 6.42
CA VAL A 156 1.14 -15.99 6.66
C VAL A 156 1.73 -17.09 7.55
N ILE A 157 2.89 -17.64 7.19
CA ILE A 157 3.53 -18.74 7.92
C ILE A 157 3.83 -18.31 9.36
N LEU A 158 4.43 -17.14 9.54
CA LEU A 158 4.77 -16.64 10.87
C LEU A 158 3.52 -16.31 11.69
N ASN A 159 2.47 -15.76 11.11
CA ASN A 159 1.21 -15.54 11.83
C ASN A 159 0.60 -16.86 12.31
N ILE A 160 0.56 -17.89 11.46
CA ILE A 160 0.09 -19.21 11.87
C ILE A 160 0.95 -19.76 13.03
N LEU A 161 2.28 -19.71 12.89
CA LEU A 161 3.19 -20.21 13.90
C LEU A 161 3.10 -19.41 15.21
N THR A 162 3.17 -18.09 15.16
CA THR A 162 3.23 -17.24 16.36
C THR A 162 1.88 -17.15 17.08
N ILE A 163 0.76 -17.18 16.33
CA ILE A 163 -0.57 -17.08 16.92
C ILE A 163 -1.08 -18.44 17.40
N LEU A 164 -1.04 -19.49 16.55
CA LEU A 164 -1.61 -20.79 16.92
C LEU A 164 -0.67 -21.62 17.79
N VAL A 165 0.62 -21.68 17.46
CA VAL A 165 1.57 -22.57 18.16
C VAL A 165 2.14 -21.86 19.39
N LEU A 166 2.70 -20.64 19.18
CA LEU A 166 3.37 -19.91 20.26
C LEU A 166 2.43 -19.04 21.12
N LYS A 167 1.17 -18.85 20.67
CA LYS A 167 0.14 -18.07 21.37
C LYS A 167 0.58 -16.65 21.77
N MET A 168 1.38 -16.01 20.88
CA MET A 168 1.97 -14.69 21.14
C MET A 168 1.00 -13.51 20.87
N GLY A 169 -0.21 -13.77 20.35
CA GLY A 169 -1.22 -12.74 20.12
C GLY A 169 -0.72 -11.57 19.27
N VAL A 170 -0.91 -10.34 19.77
CA VAL A 170 -0.49 -9.07 19.11
C VAL A 170 0.98 -9.07 18.75
N VAL A 171 1.84 -9.51 19.66
CA VAL A 171 3.29 -9.54 19.46
C VAL A 171 3.66 -10.42 18.27
N GLY A 172 3.01 -11.57 18.13
CA GLY A 172 3.19 -12.49 17.01
C GLY A 172 2.85 -11.82 15.67
N MET A 173 1.71 -11.15 15.60
CA MET A 173 1.27 -10.43 14.40
C MET A 173 2.22 -9.32 13.98
N LEU A 174 2.64 -8.50 14.94
CA LEU A 174 3.59 -7.40 14.69
C LEU A 174 4.96 -7.94 14.25
N ALA A 175 5.45 -8.99 14.92
CA ALA A 175 6.71 -9.65 14.54
C ALA A 175 6.66 -10.26 13.14
N ALA A 176 5.53 -10.89 12.76
CA ALA A 176 5.34 -11.45 11.41
C ALA A 176 5.41 -10.35 10.33
N THR A 177 4.81 -9.18 10.59
CA THR A 177 4.85 -8.05 9.66
C THR A 177 6.28 -7.50 9.50
N ILE A 178 7.00 -7.35 10.61
CA ILE A 178 8.41 -6.91 10.60
C ILE A 178 9.28 -7.91 9.82
N ALA A 179 9.08 -9.21 10.05
CA ALA A 179 9.81 -10.26 9.35
C ALA A 179 9.50 -10.29 7.85
N GLY A 180 8.26 -10.06 7.45
CA GLY A 180 7.88 -9.91 6.05
C GLY A 180 8.64 -8.79 5.34
N ASN A 181 8.70 -7.60 5.96
CA ASN A 181 9.47 -6.47 5.44
C ASN A 181 10.98 -6.76 5.41
N PHE A 182 11.51 -7.44 6.42
CA PHE A 182 12.91 -7.85 6.48
C PHE A 182 13.28 -8.80 5.33
N VAL A 183 12.45 -9.79 5.06
CA VAL A 183 12.67 -10.76 3.96
C VAL A 183 12.69 -10.06 2.61
N VAL A 184 11.82 -9.09 2.35
CA VAL A 184 11.87 -8.26 1.13
C VAL A 184 13.22 -7.57 1.01
N ALA A 185 13.65 -6.90 2.08
CA ALA A 185 14.89 -6.15 2.06
C ALA A 185 16.10 -7.05 1.79
N VAL A 186 16.19 -8.19 2.46
CA VAL A 186 17.29 -9.15 2.32
C VAL A 186 17.26 -9.81 0.94
N TYR A 187 16.11 -10.31 0.49
CA TYR A 187 15.97 -10.96 -0.80
C TYR A 187 16.42 -10.04 -1.94
N LEU A 188 15.90 -8.82 -2.00
CA LEU A 188 16.23 -7.87 -3.07
C LEU A 188 17.67 -7.35 -2.96
N TYR A 189 18.20 -7.17 -1.75
CA TYR A 189 19.58 -6.77 -1.55
C TYR A 189 20.56 -7.76 -2.23
N PHE A 190 20.35 -9.06 -2.06
CA PHE A 190 21.18 -10.09 -2.66
C PHE A 190 20.82 -10.34 -4.14
N LYS A 191 19.54 -10.36 -4.48
CA LYS A 191 19.06 -10.63 -5.85
C LYS A 191 19.53 -9.58 -6.83
N GLU A 192 19.38 -8.30 -6.47
CA GLU A 192 19.80 -7.16 -7.31
C GLU A 192 21.28 -6.83 -7.14
N LYS A 193 22.00 -7.59 -6.31
CA LYS A 193 23.44 -7.38 -6.01
C LYS A 193 23.73 -5.92 -5.60
N ILE A 194 22.86 -5.35 -4.76
CA ILE A 194 22.90 -3.92 -4.39
C ILE A 194 24.27 -3.55 -3.76
N TYR A 195 24.90 -4.49 -3.08
CA TYR A 195 26.24 -4.33 -2.52
C TYR A 195 27.32 -3.98 -3.56
N CYS A 196 27.12 -4.35 -4.85
CA CYS A 196 28.04 -3.98 -5.94
C CYS A 196 27.89 -2.54 -6.40
N TYR A 197 26.76 -1.90 -6.09
CA TYR A 197 26.47 -0.52 -6.48
C TYR A 197 26.75 0.48 -5.37
N ILE A 198 26.89 0.05 -4.12
CA ILE A 198 27.12 0.93 -2.98
C ILE A 198 28.62 1.15 -2.80
N ASP A 199 29.07 2.34 -3.16
CA ASP A 199 30.45 2.79 -2.94
C ASP A 199 30.41 4.25 -2.45
N ILE A 200 30.95 4.51 -1.26
CA ILE A 200 30.89 5.82 -0.60
C ILE A 200 31.51 6.92 -1.48
N GLY A 201 32.49 6.58 -2.31
CA GLY A 201 33.11 7.51 -3.27
C GLY A 201 32.16 8.05 -4.33
N PHE A 202 31.03 7.36 -4.57
CA PHE A 202 30.00 7.79 -5.52
C PHE A 202 28.88 8.66 -4.89
N PHE A 203 29.01 9.05 -3.62
CA PHE A 203 28.05 9.96 -3.00
C PHE A 203 28.09 11.34 -3.70
N ASN A 204 26.94 11.82 -4.15
CA ASN A 204 26.83 13.06 -4.91
C ASN A 204 25.77 14.00 -4.32
N LYS A 205 26.23 15.13 -3.76
CA LYS A 205 25.34 16.15 -3.16
C LYS A 205 24.40 16.78 -4.20
N GLY A 206 24.84 16.91 -5.45
CA GLY A 206 24.02 17.43 -6.55
C GLY A 206 22.87 16.47 -6.90
N ALA A 207 23.17 15.17 -6.98
CA ALA A 207 22.17 14.13 -7.17
C ALA A 207 21.18 14.11 -6.00
N LEU A 208 21.64 14.17 -4.75
CA LEU A 208 20.77 14.25 -3.57
C LEU A 208 19.83 15.45 -3.63
N LYS A 209 20.36 16.63 -3.97
CA LYS A 209 19.55 17.86 -4.10
C LYS A 209 18.49 17.71 -5.19
N ALA A 210 18.83 17.11 -6.34
CA ALA A 210 17.88 16.86 -7.42
C ALA A 210 16.79 15.85 -7.00
N MET A 211 17.18 14.76 -6.32
CA MET A 211 16.25 13.75 -5.82
C MET A 211 15.30 14.35 -4.77
N LEU A 212 15.80 15.14 -3.82
CA LEU A 212 14.97 15.81 -2.82
C LEU A 212 14.05 16.87 -3.42
N LYS A 213 14.50 17.63 -4.41
CA LYS A 213 13.65 18.58 -5.15
C LYS A 213 12.47 17.90 -5.82
N TYR A 214 12.66 16.65 -6.27
CA TYR A 214 11.58 15.83 -6.84
C TYR A 214 10.69 15.20 -5.76
N SER A 215 11.26 14.63 -4.70
CA SER A 215 10.56 13.79 -3.74
C SER A 215 9.82 14.58 -2.65
N VAL A 216 10.40 15.65 -2.12
CA VAL A 216 9.79 16.42 -1.03
C VAL A 216 8.39 16.96 -1.37
N PRO A 217 8.11 17.48 -2.58
CA PRO A 217 6.76 17.90 -2.98
C PRO A 217 5.74 16.75 -3.03
N LEU A 218 6.18 15.48 -3.07
CA LEU A 218 5.28 14.32 -3.03
C LEU A 218 4.78 13.99 -1.62
N VAL A 219 5.48 14.46 -0.58
CA VAL A 219 5.12 14.19 0.82
C VAL A 219 3.73 14.75 1.18
N PRO A 220 3.41 16.03 0.93
CA PRO A 220 2.05 16.56 1.18
C PRO A 220 0.97 15.77 0.45
N ASN A 221 1.23 15.35 -0.79
CA ASN A 221 0.29 14.53 -1.55
C ASN A 221 0.05 13.17 -0.88
N ALA A 222 1.12 12.50 -0.42
CA ALA A 222 1.00 11.22 0.30
C ALA A 222 0.23 11.37 1.61
N LEU A 223 0.48 12.46 2.36
CA LEU A 223 -0.25 12.78 3.58
C LEU A 223 -1.74 13.08 3.33
N SER A 224 -2.06 13.81 2.26
CA SER A 224 -3.45 14.07 1.86
C SER A 224 -4.19 12.75 1.56
N TRP A 225 -3.56 11.84 0.83
CA TRP A 225 -4.12 10.51 0.59
C TRP A 225 -4.30 9.70 1.87
N TRP A 226 -3.37 9.80 2.81
CA TRP A 226 -3.51 9.13 4.11
C TRP A 226 -4.68 9.71 4.91
N VAL A 227 -4.82 11.03 4.96
CA VAL A 227 -5.95 11.69 5.63
C VAL A 227 -7.28 11.19 5.06
N LEU A 228 -7.40 11.08 3.74
CA LEU A 228 -8.63 10.61 3.09
C LEU A 228 -8.94 9.13 3.34
N SER A 229 -7.91 8.29 3.54
CA SER A 229 -8.06 6.84 3.57
C SER A 229 -7.94 6.20 4.95
N ALA A 230 -7.37 6.91 5.93
CA ALA A 230 -7.00 6.30 7.20
C ALA A 230 -7.19 7.19 8.44
N SER A 231 -7.58 8.47 8.28
CA SER A 231 -7.79 9.38 9.43
C SER A 231 -8.97 8.95 10.32
N ASP A 232 -9.95 8.26 9.75
CA ASP A 232 -11.08 7.68 10.48
C ASP A 232 -10.63 6.81 11.64
N ARG A 233 -9.56 6.02 11.47
CA ARG A 233 -8.99 5.19 12.53
C ARG A 233 -8.44 6.00 13.70
N SER A 234 -7.82 7.15 13.42
CA SER A 234 -7.31 8.04 14.47
C SER A 234 -8.46 8.71 15.21
N ILE A 235 -9.52 9.11 14.50
CA ILE A 235 -10.72 9.70 15.10
C ILE A 235 -11.42 8.66 15.98
N VAL A 236 -11.65 7.45 15.46
CA VAL A 236 -12.27 6.35 16.22
C VAL A 236 -11.44 6.01 17.46
N LEU A 237 -10.10 5.96 17.34
CA LEU A 237 -9.25 5.71 18.50
C LEU A 237 -9.47 6.72 19.64
N VAL A 238 -9.55 8.02 19.30
CA VAL A 238 -9.69 9.09 20.29
C VAL A 238 -11.06 9.09 20.94
N PHE A 239 -12.12 8.84 20.19
CA PHE A 239 -13.49 8.96 20.70
C PHE A 239 -14.10 7.65 21.20
N LEU A 240 -13.73 6.51 20.61
CA LEU A 240 -14.35 5.21 20.86
C LEU A 240 -13.36 4.14 21.34
N GLY A 241 -12.05 4.42 21.26
CA GLY A 241 -11.00 3.52 21.71
C GLY A 241 -10.58 2.45 20.72
N ALA A 242 -9.58 1.66 21.11
CA ALA A 242 -8.93 0.67 20.24
C ALA A 242 -9.87 -0.50 19.86
N ALA A 243 -10.81 -0.87 20.73
CA ALA A 243 -11.75 -1.95 20.45
C ALA A 243 -12.64 -1.63 19.24
N PHE A 244 -13.20 -0.42 19.17
CA PHE A 244 -13.97 0.02 18.01
C PHE A 244 -13.11 0.12 16.73
N ASN A 245 -11.84 0.50 16.89
CA ASN A 245 -10.93 0.48 15.75
C ASN A 245 -10.69 -0.94 15.22
N GLY A 246 -10.68 -1.95 16.08
CA GLY A 246 -10.64 -3.36 15.67
C GLY A 246 -11.87 -3.77 14.85
N LEU A 247 -13.07 -3.37 15.28
CA LEU A 247 -14.32 -3.61 14.54
C LEU A 247 -14.31 -2.91 13.17
N LEU A 248 -13.86 -1.66 13.13
CA LEU A 248 -13.71 -0.87 11.91
C LEU A 248 -12.75 -1.55 10.94
N SER A 249 -11.61 -2.05 11.43
CA SER A 249 -10.60 -2.74 10.64
C SER A 249 -11.15 -4.01 9.98
N VAL A 250 -11.98 -4.79 10.68
CA VAL A 250 -12.69 -5.94 10.11
C VAL A 250 -13.60 -5.50 8.97
N GLY A 251 -14.39 -4.44 9.15
CA GLY A 251 -15.27 -3.90 8.11
C GLY A 251 -14.50 -3.47 6.85
N HIS A 252 -13.38 -2.78 7.04
CA HIS A 252 -12.49 -2.36 5.94
C HIS A 252 -11.92 -3.52 5.12
N LYS A 253 -11.70 -4.71 5.70
CA LYS A 253 -11.17 -5.86 4.95
C LYS A 253 -12.10 -6.29 3.80
N PHE A 254 -13.41 -6.28 4.02
CA PHE A 254 -14.39 -6.61 2.99
C PHE A 254 -14.43 -5.54 1.88
N SER A 255 -14.46 -4.28 2.28
CA SER A 255 -14.39 -3.15 1.36
C SER A 255 -13.10 -3.15 0.53
N ASN A 256 -11.96 -3.40 1.16
CA ASN A 256 -10.67 -3.47 0.47
C ASN A 256 -10.63 -4.63 -0.53
N LEU A 257 -11.21 -5.79 -0.21
CA LEU A 257 -11.32 -6.90 -1.14
C LEU A 257 -12.13 -6.52 -2.38
N PHE A 258 -13.26 -5.84 -2.20
CA PHE A 258 -14.07 -5.31 -3.31
C PHE A 258 -13.26 -4.33 -4.17
N MET A 259 -12.53 -3.40 -3.55
CA MET A 259 -11.73 -2.42 -4.26
C MET A 259 -10.56 -3.03 -5.05
N VAL A 260 -10.06 -4.21 -4.67
CA VAL A 260 -9.05 -4.93 -5.47
C VAL A 260 -9.60 -5.25 -6.87
N PHE A 261 -10.84 -5.75 -6.98
CA PHE A 261 -11.46 -6.04 -8.28
C PHE A 261 -11.61 -4.77 -9.12
N TYR A 262 -12.06 -3.67 -8.48
CA TYR A 262 -12.15 -2.39 -9.17
C TYR A 262 -10.79 -1.89 -9.66
N ASN A 263 -9.75 -1.95 -8.84
CA ASN A 263 -8.42 -1.46 -9.20
C ASN A 263 -7.82 -2.21 -10.41
N ILE A 264 -8.09 -3.51 -10.53
CA ILE A 264 -7.69 -4.31 -11.71
C ILE A 264 -8.36 -3.76 -12.98
N PHE A 265 -9.67 -3.57 -12.91
CA PHE A 265 -10.42 -2.98 -14.01
C PHE A 265 -9.94 -1.58 -14.35
N ASN A 266 -9.71 -0.73 -13.34
CA ASN A 266 -9.34 0.67 -13.49
C ASN A 266 -8.03 0.88 -14.28
N ILE A 267 -7.08 -0.06 -14.19
CA ILE A 267 -5.85 -0.04 -14.99
C ILE A 267 -6.17 -0.13 -16.47
N SER A 268 -6.99 -1.12 -16.87
CA SER A 268 -7.41 -1.32 -18.25
C SER A 268 -8.33 -0.18 -18.73
N TRP A 269 -9.19 0.33 -17.84
CA TRP A 269 -10.08 1.44 -18.14
C TRP A 269 -9.30 2.72 -18.48
N THR A 270 -8.25 3.02 -17.71
CA THR A 270 -7.40 4.20 -17.93
C THR A 270 -6.73 4.15 -19.30
N GLU A 271 -6.23 2.99 -19.70
CA GLU A 271 -5.65 2.78 -21.02
C GLU A 271 -6.69 2.93 -22.14
N SER A 272 -7.81 2.21 -22.02
CA SER A 272 -8.86 2.21 -23.01
C SER A 272 -9.49 3.59 -23.23
N ALA A 273 -9.80 4.32 -22.16
CA ALA A 273 -10.32 5.68 -22.26
C ALA A 273 -9.34 6.64 -22.93
N SER A 274 -8.03 6.48 -22.68
CA SER A 274 -7.00 7.31 -23.29
C SER A 274 -6.81 7.06 -24.78
N LEU A 275 -7.02 5.81 -25.24
CA LEU A 275 -6.90 5.43 -26.65
C LEU A 275 -8.09 5.90 -27.49
N HIS A 276 -9.32 5.78 -26.95
CA HIS A 276 -10.56 6.06 -27.69
C HIS A 276 -11.04 7.52 -27.57
N LEU A 277 -10.31 8.38 -26.86
CA LEU A 277 -10.72 9.75 -26.58
C LEU A 277 -10.98 10.61 -27.84
N ASN A 278 -10.24 10.34 -28.93
CA ASN A 278 -10.32 11.12 -30.17
C ASN A 278 -11.19 10.44 -31.25
N GLU A 279 -11.88 9.37 -30.93
CA GLU A 279 -12.76 8.69 -31.87
C GLU A 279 -14.13 9.39 -31.95
N PRO A 280 -14.81 9.34 -33.12
CA PRO A 280 -16.10 10.02 -33.32
C PRO A 280 -17.21 9.57 -32.37
N ASP A 281 -17.15 8.32 -31.86
CA ASP A 281 -18.12 7.70 -30.94
C ASP A 281 -17.64 7.67 -29.48
N CYS A 282 -16.68 8.52 -29.14
CA CYS A 282 -16.07 8.58 -27.82
C CYS A 282 -17.10 8.74 -26.70
N GLU A 283 -18.07 9.65 -26.84
CA GLU A 283 -19.07 9.94 -25.79
C GLU A 283 -19.97 8.72 -25.54
N GLY A 284 -20.42 8.05 -26.59
CA GLY A 284 -21.23 6.83 -26.49
C GLY A 284 -20.46 5.70 -25.82
N PHE A 285 -19.20 5.49 -26.22
CA PHE A 285 -18.32 4.48 -25.64
C PHE A 285 -18.06 4.74 -24.15
N ILE A 286 -17.62 5.95 -23.76
CA ILE A 286 -17.32 6.31 -22.38
C ILE A 286 -18.57 6.18 -21.51
N SER A 287 -19.69 6.74 -21.94
CA SER A 287 -20.97 6.66 -21.22
C SER A 287 -21.42 5.21 -21.03
N GLY A 288 -21.33 4.40 -22.08
CA GLY A 288 -21.66 2.97 -22.03
C GLY A 288 -20.81 2.21 -21.03
N VAL A 289 -19.48 2.43 -21.02
CA VAL A 289 -18.58 1.79 -20.07
C VAL A 289 -18.90 2.21 -18.64
N ILE A 290 -19.08 3.51 -18.37
CA ILE A 290 -19.38 4.02 -17.02
C ILE A 290 -20.67 3.38 -16.48
N VAL A 291 -21.75 3.40 -17.28
CA VAL A 291 -23.05 2.83 -16.87
C VAL A 291 -22.95 1.33 -16.61
N ASN A 292 -22.30 0.60 -17.51
CA ASN A 292 -22.17 -0.86 -17.38
C ASN A 292 -21.29 -1.24 -16.18
N MET A 293 -20.18 -0.53 -15.96
CA MET A 293 -19.29 -0.79 -14.83
C MET A 293 -19.92 -0.37 -13.51
N PHE A 294 -20.65 0.74 -13.47
CA PHE A 294 -21.44 1.09 -12.29
C PHE A 294 -22.45 0.00 -11.92
N LYS A 295 -23.20 -0.52 -12.91
CA LYS A 295 -24.12 -1.65 -12.70
C LYS A 295 -23.39 -2.91 -12.21
N LEU A 296 -22.27 -3.26 -12.85
CA LEU A 296 -21.47 -4.43 -12.49
C LEU A 296 -20.97 -4.34 -11.05
N PHE A 297 -20.25 -3.25 -10.69
CA PHE A 297 -19.68 -3.11 -9.37
C PHE A 297 -20.74 -2.92 -8.29
N SER A 298 -21.84 -2.23 -8.58
CA SER A 298 -22.99 -2.18 -7.66
C SER A 298 -23.60 -3.55 -7.43
N SER A 299 -23.75 -4.37 -8.50
CA SER A 299 -24.25 -5.75 -8.36
C SER A 299 -23.31 -6.63 -7.56
N ILE A 300 -21.99 -6.52 -7.75
CA ILE A 300 -20.98 -7.23 -6.96
C ILE A 300 -21.09 -6.82 -5.49
N ALA A 301 -21.17 -5.52 -5.19
CA ALA A 301 -21.29 -5.02 -3.81
C ALA A 301 -22.58 -5.52 -3.14
N ILE A 302 -23.72 -5.44 -3.83
CA ILE A 302 -24.99 -5.97 -3.31
C ILE A 302 -24.91 -7.47 -3.11
N GLY A 303 -24.31 -8.22 -4.06
CA GLY A 303 -24.07 -9.65 -3.93
C GLY A 303 -23.19 -10.00 -2.72
N MET A 304 -22.11 -9.25 -2.50
CA MET A 304 -21.28 -9.42 -1.31
C MET A 304 -22.07 -9.16 -0.02
N ILE A 305 -22.88 -8.09 0.04
CA ILE A 305 -23.73 -7.80 1.21
C ILE A 305 -24.75 -8.92 1.42
N ALA A 306 -25.38 -9.42 0.36
CA ALA A 306 -26.36 -10.51 0.43
C ALA A 306 -25.72 -11.85 0.90
N CYS A 307 -24.45 -12.08 0.60
CA CYS A 307 -23.70 -13.23 1.07
C CYS A 307 -23.18 -13.11 2.51
N MET A 308 -23.17 -11.89 3.11
CA MET A 308 -22.64 -11.66 4.44
C MET A 308 -23.25 -12.53 5.55
N PRO A 309 -24.57 -12.79 5.60
CA PRO A 309 -25.15 -13.68 6.62
C PRO A 309 -24.51 -15.07 6.66
N PHE A 310 -23.98 -15.54 5.53
CA PHE A 310 -23.33 -16.86 5.42
C PHE A 310 -21.82 -16.77 5.59
N VAL A 311 -21.18 -15.77 5.02
CA VAL A 311 -19.71 -15.62 5.01
C VAL A 311 -19.19 -15.10 6.36
N PHE A 312 -19.88 -14.13 6.94
CA PHE A 312 -19.42 -13.47 8.16
C PHE A 312 -19.26 -14.44 9.34
N PRO A 313 -20.22 -15.33 9.69
CA PRO A 313 -20.07 -16.26 10.80
C PRO A 313 -18.95 -17.29 10.59
N ILE A 314 -18.59 -17.59 9.33
CA ILE A 314 -17.49 -18.51 8.99
C ILE A 314 -16.13 -17.82 9.14
N MET A 315 -16.08 -16.54 8.76
CA MET A 315 -14.83 -15.78 8.66
C MET A 315 -14.49 -15.02 9.94
N ILE A 316 -15.49 -14.65 10.74
CA ILE A 316 -15.35 -13.70 11.84
C ILE A 316 -15.85 -14.34 13.12
N ASN A 317 -15.03 -14.27 14.18
CA ASN A 317 -15.43 -14.76 15.50
C ASN A 317 -16.51 -13.85 16.12
N GLU A 318 -17.39 -14.42 16.95
CA GLU A 318 -18.50 -13.73 17.62
C GLU A 318 -18.09 -12.46 18.39
N LYS A 319 -16.85 -12.38 18.88
CA LYS A 319 -16.29 -11.19 19.54
C LYS A 319 -16.36 -9.93 18.68
N PHE A 320 -16.43 -10.09 17.35
CA PHE A 320 -16.46 -9.01 16.37
C PHE A 320 -17.83 -8.83 15.71
N ASN A 321 -18.91 -9.38 16.30
CA ASN A 321 -20.25 -9.32 15.69
C ASN A 321 -20.73 -7.91 15.40
N ASP A 322 -20.34 -6.93 16.22
CA ASP A 322 -20.71 -5.51 16.00
C ASP A 322 -20.13 -4.94 14.69
N ALA A 323 -19.08 -5.56 14.15
CA ALA A 323 -18.55 -5.17 12.84
C ALA A 323 -19.50 -5.47 11.67
N TYR A 324 -20.44 -6.43 11.86
CA TYR A 324 -21.40 -6.82 10.82
C TYR A 324 -22.22 -5.65 10.30
N GLY A 325 -22.73 -4.80 11.20
CA GLY A 325 -23.54 -3.63 10.85
C GLY A 325 -22.76 -2.52 10.12
N ILE A 326 -21.43 -2.52 10.23
CA ILE A 326 -20.57 -1.48 9.62
C ILE A 326 -20.24 -1.85 8.16
N ILE A 327 -20.18 -3.13 7.80
CA ILE A 327 -19.77 -3.61 6.48
C ILE A 327 -20.61 -3.02 5.34
N PRO A 328 -21.95 -3.00 5.38
CA PRO A 328 -22.77 -2.41 4.32
C PRO A 328 -22.46 -0.94 4.05
N LEU A 329 -22.13 -0.16 5.09
CA LEU A 329 -21.76 1.25 4.97
C LEU A 329 -20.42 1.41 4.23
N PHE A 330 -19.43 0.57 4.54
CA PHE A 330 -18.16 0.56 3.82
C PHE A 330 -18.33 0.09 2.37
N MET A 331 -19.18 -0.88 2.11
CA MET A 331 -19.49 -1.31 0.74
C MET A 331 -20.14 -0.19 -0.06
N LEU A 332 -21.09 0.54 0.55
CA LEU A 332 -21.71 1.71 -0.09
C LEU A 332 -20.68 2.81 -0.38
N SER A 333 -19.81 3.12 0.58
CA SER A 333 -18.70 4.06 0.37
C SER A 333 -17.79 3.62 -0.78
N SER A 334 -17.52 2.32 -0.91
CA SER A 334 -16.71 1.78 -1.99
C SER A 334 -17.37 1.93 -3.36
N ILE A 335 -18.70 1.82 -3.46
CA ILE A 335 -19.44 2.09 -4.70
C ILE A 335 -19.23 3.55 -5.12
N PHE A 336 -19.31 4.50 -4.18
CA PHE A 336 -19.01 5.92 -4.49
C PHE A 336 -17.56 6.11 -4.95
N ASN A 337 -16.60 5.42 -4.33
CA ASN A 337 -15.20 5.46 -4.77
C ASN A 337 -15.03 4.90 -6.20
N VAL A 338 -15.77 3.84 -6.57
CA VAL A 338 -15.81 3.34 -7.95
C VAL A 338 -16.33 4.41 -8.90
N VAL A 339 -17.43 5.09 -8.56
CA VAL A 339 -17.99 6.17 -9.40
C VAL A 339 -16.96 7.29 -9.59
N VAL A 340 -16.37 7.78 -8.51
CA VAL A 340 -15.33 8.82 -8.56
C VAL A 340 -14.15 8.35 -9.42
N GLY A 341 -13.72 7.10 -9.26
CA GLY A 341 -12.63 6.52 -10.04
C GLY A 341 -12.95 6.42 -11.53
N LEU A 342 -14.16 5.98 -11.91
CA LEU A 342 -14.59 5.92 -13.32
C LEU A 342 -14.53 7.28 -14.00
N TYR A 343 -15.01 8.33 -13.34
CA TYR A 343 -14.97 9.69 -13.86
C TYR A 343 -13.56 10.31 -13.83
N SER A 344 -12.74 9.99 -12.82
CA SER A 344 -11.38 10.53 -12.70
C SER A 344 -10.50 10.17 -13.89
N VAL A 345 -10.70 8.99 -14.46
CA VAL A 345 -9.97 8.50 -15.65
C VAL A 345 -10.20 9.42 -16.86
N ILE A 346 -11.39 10.00 -17.02
CA ILE A 346 -11.70 10.92 -18.12
C ILE A 346 -10.82 12.17 -18.02
N TYR A 347 -10.67 12.73 -16.81
CA TYR A 347 -9.80 13.90 -16.59
C TYR A 347 -8.33 13.58 -16.85
N VAL A 348 -7.91 12.36 -16.52
CA VAL A 348 -6.55 11.86 -16.83
C VAL A 348 -6.35 11.76 -18.34
N ALA A 349 -7.31 11.14 -19.05
CA ALA A 349 -7.28 10.98 -20.50
C ALA A 349 -7.27 12.35 -21.23
N LEU A 350 -8.07 13.31 -20.78
CA LEU A 350 -8.12 14.68 -21.27
C LEU A 350 -6.89 15.52 -20.90
N LYS A 351 -5.96 15.02 -20.08
CA LYS A 351 -4.81 15.75 -19.52
C LYS A 351 -5.21 17.00 -18.71
N LYS A 352 -6.44 17.03 -18.17
CA LYS A 352 -7.01 18.14 -17.36
C LYS A 352 -6.97 17.82 -15.87
N THR A 353 -5.86 17.30 -15.38
CA THR A 353 -5.70 16.87 -13.98
C THR A 353 -5.86 17.98 -12.95
N LYS A 354 -5.60 19.25 -13.33
CA LYS A 354 -5.86 20.43 -12.45
C LYS A 354 -7.34 20.69 -12.20
N ASP A 355 -8.20 20.39 -13.16
CA ASP A 355 -9.65 20.57 -13.01
C ASP A 355 -10.24 19.46 -12.15
N PHE A 356 -9.65 18.27 -12.18
CA PHE A 356 -10.00 17.17 -11.28
C PHE A 356 -9.74 17.52 -9.80
N LEU A 357 -8.62 18.18 -9.49
CA LEU A 357 -8.34 18.64 -8.12
C LEU A 357 -9.43 19.57 -7.60
N LYS A 358 -9.95 20.51 -8.42
CA LYS A 358 -11.03 21.40 -8.02
C LYS A 358 -12.34 20.66 -7.70
N VAL A 359 -12.59 19.53 -8.35
CA VAL A 359 -13.80 18.72 -8.11
C VAL A 359 -13.64 17.86 -6.84
N THR A 360 -12.43 17.43 -6.52
CA THR A 360 -12.12 16.66 -5.30
C THR A 360 -11.99 17.56 -4.05
N ASP A 361 -11.64 18.84 -4.20
CA ASP A 361 -11.56 19.82 -3.10
C ASP A 361 -12.94 20.25 -2.54
N ILE A 362 -14.05 19.84 -3.17
CA ILE A 362 -15.41 20.13 -2.71
C ILE A 362 -15.94 19.06 -1.72
N LYS A 363 -15.11 18.16 -1.26
CA LYS A 363 -15.38 17.21 -0.17
C LYS A 363 -14.62 17.61 1.09
#